data_d89bdd341b67270e9285d23101b7de40
#
_entry.id   d89bdd341b67270e9285d23101b7de40
#
_cell.length_a   1.000
_cell.length_b   1.000
_cell.length_c   1.000
_cell.angle_alpha   90.00
_cell.angle_beta   90.00
_cell.angle_gamma   90.00
#
_symmetry.space_group_name_H-M   'P 1'
#
loop_
_entity.id
_entity.type
_entity.pdbx_description
1 polymer ?
#
loop_
_entity_poly.entity_id
_entity_poly.type
_entity_poly.pdbx_seq_one_letter_code
_entity_poly.pdbx_strand_id
1 'polypeptide(L)'
;MNAMQFLISTLFDLFLMVVLLRFWLQWAKADFYNPMSQFVVKATSFAVKPLRKIIPGFGGLDLASLLLAYLVAVAKISTLMLVIYGAWAPQPVFIQALITVLKEGLNLVFWVLIIRAILSWVSQGYNPIEAVFHQLTEPMLKPIRKILPPMGGLDLSVLVLIIGIQFLQMLFMDFLA
;
A
#
# COMPACT_ATOMS: atom_id res chain seq x y z
N MET A 1 -20.30 -13.17 4.59
CA MET A 1 -20.22 -11.67 4.55
C MET A 1 -21.51 -11.17 3.95
N ASN A 2 -22.24 -10.31 4.63
CA ASN A 2 -23.47 -9.70 4.10
C ASN A 2 -23.15 -8.41 3.33
N ALA A 3 -24.16 -7.84 2.61
CA ALA A 3 -23.95 -6.64 1.77
C ALA A 3 -23.41 -5.43 2.56
N MET A 4 -23.86 -5.24 3.80
CA MET A 4 -23.40 -4.14 4.65
C MET A 4 -21.92 -4.32 5.05
N GLN A 5 -21.53 -5.51 5.44
CA GLN A 5 -20.13 -5.84 5.75
C GLN A 5 -19.22 -5.65 4.54
N PHE A 6 -19.67 -6.05 3.35
CA PHE A 6 -18.96 -5.84 2.10
C PHE A 6 -18.75 -4.36 1.82
N LEU A 7 -19.81 -3.56 1.92
CA LEU A 7 -19.74 -2.11 1.68
C LEU A 7 -18.76 -1.42 2.65
N ILE A 8 -18.89 -1.71 3.95
CA ILE A 8 -18.00 -1.16 4.98
C ILE A 8 -16.55 -1.55 4.68
N SER A 9 -16.29 -2.84 4.48
CA SER A 9 -14.93 -3.32 4.19
C SER A 9 -14.35 -2.62 2.97
N THR A 10 -15.09 -2.57 1.87
CA THR A 10 -14.62 -1.99 0.61
C THR A 10 -14.28 -0.49 0.76
N LEU A 11 -15.12 0.29 1.43
CA LEU A 11 -14.86 1.72 1.63
C LEU A 11 -13.60 1.96 2.47
N PHE A 12 -13.42 1.22 3.56
CA PHE A 12 -12.22 1.33 4.38
C PHE A 12 -10.97 0.85 3.64
N ASP A 13 -11.06 -0.24 2.87
CA ASP A 13 -9.92 -0.79 2.12
C ASP A 13 -9.46 0.15 1.01
N LEU A 14 -10.39 0.78 0.28
CA LEU A 14 -10.06 1.79 -0.71
C LEU A 14 -9.33 2.99 -0.08
N PHE A 15 -9.82 3.48 1.05
CA PHE A 15 -9.16 4.60 1.74
C PHE A 15 -7.81 4.19 2.31
N LEU A 16 -7.71 3.02 2.93
CA LEU A 16 -6.46 2.46 3.45
C LEU A 16 -5.41 2.32 2.34
N MET A 17 -5.80 1.81 1.16
CA MET A 17 -4.93 1.70 0.00
C MET A 17 -4.37 3.07 -0.43
N VAL A 18 -5.20 4.11 -0.47
CA VAL A 18 -4.76 5.47 -0.83
C VAL A 18 -3.80 6.04 0.22
N VAL A 19 -4.03 5.79 1.51
CA VAL A 19 -3.13 6.22 2.60
C VAL A 19 -1.79 5.49 2.55
N LEU A 20 -1.79 4.18 2.30
CA LEU A 20 -0.57 3.38 2.14
C LEU A 20 0.21 3.81 0.89
N LEU A 21 -0.49 4.13 -0.20
CA LEU A 21 0.13 4.65 -1.41
C LEU A 21 0.81 6.02 -1.15
N ARG A 22 0.19 6.89 -0.35
CA ARG A 22 0.82 8.15 0.08
C ARG A 22 2.14 7.91 0.84
N PHE A 23 2.12 7.00 1.81
CA PHE A 23 3.33 6.61 2.54
C PHE A 23 4.42 6.12 1.59
N TRP A 24 4.06 5.26 0.64
CA TRP A 24 4.99 4.69 -0.33
C TRP A 24 5.54 5.73 -1.31
N LEU A 25 4.71 6.65 -1.81
CA LEU A 25 5.16 7.78 -2.65
C LEU A 25 6.26 8.60 -1.95
N GLN A 26 6.12 8.87 -0.67
CA GLN A 26 7.13 9.61 0.08
C GLN A 26 8.40 8.77 0.32
N TRP A 27 8.25 7.50 0.69
CA TRP A 27 9.39 6.60 0.89
C TRP A 27 10.21 6.41 -0.41
N ALA A 28 9.55 6.24 -1.53
CA ALA A 28 10.17 6.08 -2.84
C ALA A 28 10.68 7.41 -3.44
N LYS A 29 10.41 8.55 -2.78
CA LYS A 29 10.71 9.91 -3.28
C LYS A 29 10.14 10.14 -4.69
N ALA A 30 8.92 9.66 -4.93
CA ALA A 30 8.23 9.81 -6.18
C ALA A 30 7.88 11.28 -6.46
N ASP A 31 7.70 11.62 -7.74
CA ASP A 31 7.35 12.96 -8.18
C ASP A 31 5.96 13.36 -7.67
N PHE A 32 5.93 14.36 -6.77
CA PHE A 32 4.69 14.91 -6.21
C PHE A 32 3.94 15.85 -7.17
N TYR A 33 4.55 16.28 -8.26
CA TYR A 33 3.88 17.08 -9.30
C TYR A 33 3.08 16.21 -10.27
N ASN A 34 3.29 14.91 -10.27
CA ASN A 34 2.52 13.97 -11.06
C ASN A 34 1.04 14.00 -10.65
N PRO A 35 0.08 14.01 -11.61
CA PRO A 35 -1.35 14.07 -11.32
C PRO A 35 -1.85 12.97 -10.38
N MET A 36 -1.33 11.74 -10.51
CA MET A 36 -1.68 10.62 -9.63
C MET A 36 -1.19 10.88 -8.20
N SER A 37 0.06 11.31 -8.03
CA SER A 37 0.61 11.66 -6.72
C SER A 37 -0.19 12.80 -6.08
N GLN A 38 -0.56 13.82 -6.85
CA GLN A 38 -1.39 14.94 -6.37
C GLN A 38 -2.78 14.48 -5.94
N PHE A 39 -3.42 13.55 -6.67
CA PHE A 39 -4.69 12.97 -6.27
C PHE A 39 -4.58 12.28 -4.91
N VAL A 40 -3.59 11.42 -4.72
CA VAL A 40 -3.33 10.72 -3.46
C VAL A 40 -3.10 11.70 -2.30
N VAL A 41 -2.29 12.73 -2.54
CA VAL A 41 -2.00 13.78 -1.54
C VAL A 41 -3.27 14.55 -1.19
N LYS A 42 -4.08 14.98 -2.17
CA LYS A 42 -5.33 15.70 -1.94
C LYS A 42 -6.33 14.87 -1.15
N ALA A 43 -6.54 13.61 -1.56
CA ALA A 43 -7.50 12.70 -0.95
C ALA A 43 -7.20 12.38 0.52
N THR A 44 -5.94 12.47 0.95
CA THR A 44 -5.51 12.11 2.30
C THR A 44 -5.11 13.31 3.17
N SER A 45 -4.97 14.50 2.58
CA SER A 45 -4.44 15.68 3.27
C SER A 45 -5.30 16.15 4.44
N PHE A 46 -6.63 15.99 4.36
CA PHE A 46 -7.53 16.41 5.44
C PHE A 46 -7.23 15.67 6.76
N ALA A 47 -6.83 14.39 6.68
CA ALA A 47 -6.51 13.57 7.85
C ALA A 47 -5.01 13.59 8.20
N VAL A 48 -4.11 13.64 7.22
CA VAL A 48 -2.66 13.61 7.46
C VAL A 48 -2.13 14.94 7.98
N LYS A 49 -2.65 16.09 7.51
CA LYS A 49 -2.18 17.41 7.96
C LYS A 49 -2.26 17.62 9.48
N PRO A 50 -3.39 17.31 10.18
CA PRO A 50 -3.44 17.44 11.63
C PRO A 50 -2.49 16.48 12.32
N LEU A 51 -2.32 15.24 11.83
CA LEU A 51 -1.41 14.27 12.41
C LEU A 51 0.06 14.69 12.28
N ARG A 52 0.44 15.33 11.18
CA ARG A 52 1.81 15.86 10.99
C ARG A 52 2.18 16.98 11.94
N LYS A 53 1.21 17.68 12.55
CA LYS A 53 1.46 18.67 13.59
C LYS A 53 1.91 18.01 14.90
N ILE A 54 1.48 16.78 15.14
CA ILE A 54 1.76 16.01 16.36
C ILE A 54 2.95 15.09 16.14
N ILE A 55 3.01 14.43 14.98
CA ILE A 55 4.05 13.47 14.63
C ILE A 55 4.79 13.96 13.40
N PRO A 56 5.96 14.61 13.59
CA PRO A 56 6.79 15.01 12.46
C PRO A 56 7.36 13.80 11.72
N GLY A 57 7.63 13.95 10.42
CA GLY A 57 8.32 12.93 9.64
C GLY A 57 9.73 12.70 10.17
N PHE A 58 10.19 11.47 10.20
CA PHE A 58 11.52 11.09 10.66
C PHE A 58 12.26 10.29 9.59
N GLY A 59 13.48 10.68 9.28
CA GLY A 59 14.34 9.92 8.35
C GLY A 59 13.79 9.78 6.91
N GLY A 60 12.91 10.70 6.47
CA GLY A 60 12.25 10.62 5.16
C GLY A 60 10.98 9.75 5.16
N LEU A 61 10.62 9.14 6.28
CA LEU A 61 9.39 8.37 6.45
C LEU A 61 8.24 9.29 6.89
N ASP A 62 7.08 9.10 6.27
CA ASP A 62 5.84 9.79 6.66
C ASP A 62 5.11 9.00 7.76
N LEU A 63 5.59 9.14 8.99
CA LEU A 63 5.01 8.47 10.15
C LEU A 63 3.54 8.86 10.37
N ALA A 64 3.15 10.08 10.01
CA ALA A 64 1.76 10.52 10.09
C ALA A 64 0.85 9.72 9.15
N SER A 65 1.30 9.44 7.92
CA SER A 65 0.55 8.56 6.99
C SER A 65 0.51 7.12 7.48
N LEU A 66 1.57 6.59 8.07
CA LEU A 66 1.59 5.23 8.63
C LEU A 66 0.64 5.12 9.84
N LEU A 67 0.66 6.12 10.74
CA LEU A 67 -0.29 6.18 11.85
C LEU A 67 -1.73 6.29 11.33
N LEU A 68 -2.00 7.11 10.31
CA LEU A 68 -3.32 7.19 9.71
C LEU A 68 -3.77 5.85 9.15
N ALA A 69 -2.89 5.13 8.44
CA ALA A 69 -3.20 3.79 7.94
C ALA A 69 -3.62 2.84 9.07
N TYR A 70 -2.89 2.86 10.17
CA TYR A 70 -3.22 2.08 11.36
C TYR A 70 -4.57 2.48 11.97
N LEU A 71 -4.84 3.78 12.12
CA LEU A 71 -6.12 4.28 12.65
C LEU A 71 -7.31 3.90 11.75
N VAL A 72 -7.13 3.95 10.43
CA VAL A 72 -8.14 3.50 9.47
C VAL A 72 -8.42 2.00 9.61
N ALA A 73 -7.38 1.18 9.79
CA ALA A 73 -7.54 -0.25 10.03
C ALA A 73 -8.25 -0.52 11.37
N VAL A 74 -7.90 0.21 12.44
CA VAL A 74 -8.59 0.13 13.74
C VAL A 74 -10.07 0.49 13.58
N ALA A 75 -10.38 1.58 12.87
CA ALA A 75 -11.76 2.00 12.62
C ALA A 75 -12.54 0.96 11.80
N LYS A 76 -11.93 0.40 10.74
CA LYS A 76 -12.51 -0.69 9.94
C LYS A 76 -12.91 -1.88 10.81
N ILE A 77 -11.96 -2.41 11.58
CA ILE A 77 -12.18 -3.62 12.39
C ILE A 77 -13.17 -3.36 13.50
N SER A 78 -13.08 -2.19 14.17
CA SER A 78 -14.05 -1.79 15.20
C SER A 78 -15.46 -1.72 14.64
N THR A 79 -15.64 -1.09 13.47
CA THR A 79 -16.96 -0.97 12.84
C THR A 79 -17.51 -2.34 12.44
N LEU A 80 -16.68 -3.19 11.84
CA LEU A 80 -17.09 -4.54 11.46
C LEU A 80 -17.45 -5.39 12.70
N MET A 81 -16.68 -5.28 13.77
CA MET A 81 -16.93 -6.00 15.01
C MET A 81 -18.26 -5.60 15.65
N LEU A 82 -18.56 -4.30 15.70
CA LEU A 82 -19.85 -3.79 16.17
C LEU A 82 -21.03 -4.26 15.31
N VAL A 83 -20.85 -4.27 13.98
CA VAL A 83 -21.90 -4.70 13.05
C VAL A 83 -22.14 -6.22 13.09
N ILE A 84 -21.09 -7.02 13.33
CA ILE A 84 -21.19 -8.48 13.32
C ILE A 84 -21.64 -9.02 14.68
N TYR A 85 -21.02 -8.53 15.76
CA TYR A 85 -21.15 -9.11 17.11
C TYR A 85 -21.93 -8.23 18.07
N GLY A 86 -22.24 -6.97 17.71
CA GLY A 86 -22.86 -6.00 18.62
C GLY A 86 -22.01 -5.62 19.83
N ALA A 87 -20.73 -6.04 19.85
CA ALA A 87 -19.80 -5.82 20.94
C ALA A 87 -18.43 -5.38 20.42
N TRP A 88 -17.67 -4.69 21.25
CA TRP A 88 -16.33 -4.23 20.92
C TRP A 88 -15.32 -4.74 21.94
N ALA A 89 -14.21 -5.31 21.47
CA ALA A 89 -13.12 -5.78 22.30
C ALA A 89 -11.79 -5.13 21.83
N PRO A 90 -11.10 -4.37 22.69
CA PRO A 90 -9.95 -3.57 22.27
C PRO A 90 -8.76 -4.42 21.85
N GLN A 91 -8.42 -5.44 22.62
CA GLN A 91 -7.20 -6.21 22.41
C GLN A 91 -7.12 -6.85 21.00
N PRO A 92 -8.11 -7.63 20.53
CA PRO A 92 -8.06 -8.19 19.19
C PRO A 92 -8.12 -7.14 18.09
N VAL A 93 -8.81 -6.00 18.30
CA VAL A 93 -8.92 -4.93 17.32
C VAL A 93 -7.54 -4.34 17.00
N PHE A 94 -6.75 -4.00 18.00
CA PHE A 94 -5.44 -3.37 17.79
C PHE A 94 -4.44 -4.31 17.13
N ILE A 95 -4.43 -5.59 17.51
CA ILE A 95 -3.55 -6.59 16.90
C ILE A 95 -3.96 -6.83 15.44
N GLN A 96 -5.25 -7.03 15.19
CA GLN A 96 -5.77 -7.24 13.84
C GLN A 96 -5.57 -6.03 12.94
N ALA A 97 -5.64 -4.81 13.46
CA ALA A 97 -5.36 -3.60 12.70
C ALA A 97 -3.92 -3.57 12.20
N LEU A 98 -2.96 -3.92 13.04
CA LEU A 98 -1.56 -4.01 12.62
C LEU A 98 -1.34 -5.06 11.52
N ILE A 99 -1.92 -6.24 11.71
CA ILE A 99 -1.89 -7.32 10.71
C ILE A 99 -2.51 -6.85 9.39
N THR A 100 -3.64 -6.16 9.46
CA THR A 100 -4.34 -5.63 8.28
C THR A 100 -3.47 -4.63 7.52
N VAL A 101 -2.83 -3.68 8.19
CA VAL A 101 -1.93 -2.71 7.55
C VAL A 101 -0.79 -3.40 6.82
N LEU A 102 -0.15 -4.39 7.46
CA LEU A 102 0.95 -5.15 6.85
C LEU A 102 0.48 -5.95 5.64
N LYS A 103 -0.64 -6.67 5.78
CA LYS A 103 -1.24 -7.45 4.69
C LYS A 103 -1.62 -6.57 3.49
N GLU A 104 -2.33 -5.47 3.73
CA GLU A 104 -2.74 -4.55 2.66
C GLU A 104 -1.54 -3.81 2.05
N GLY A 105 -0.50 -3.53 2.82
CA GLY A 105 0.76 -3.01 2.30
C GLY A 105 1.43 -3.97 1.31
N LEU A 106 1.58 -5.23 1.66
CA LEU A 106 2.12 -6.26 0.75
C LEU A 106 1.23 -6.47 -0.47
N ASN A 107 -0.09 -6.45 -0.28
CA ASN A 107 -1.06 -6.56 -1.37
C ASN A 107 -0.97 -5.39 -2.34
N LEU A 108 -0.84 -4.16 -1.83
CA LEU A 108 -0.62 -2.97 -2.65
C LEU A 108 0.66 -3.07 -3.49
N VAL A 109 1.77 -3.50 -2.88
CA VAL A 109 3.05 -3.70 -3.61
C VAL A 109 2.88 -4.72 -4.73
N PHE A 110 2.23 -5.85 -4.44
CA PHE A 110 1.96 -6.89 -5.44
C PHE A 110 1.18 -6.34 -6.63
N TRP A 111 0.05 -5.64 -6.39
CA TRP A 111 -0.78 -5.12 -7.47
C TRP A 111 -0.09 -4.03 -8.28
N VAL A 112 0.67 -3.14 -7.64
CA VAL A 112 1.47 -2.11 -8.34
C VAL A 112 2.50 -2.75 -9.27
N LEU A 113 3.17 -3.84 -8.84
CA LEU A 113 4.11 -4.59 -9.68
C LEU A 113 3.41 -5.25 -10.87
N ILE A 114 2.24 -5.86 -10.66
CA ILE A 114 1.46 -6.47 -11.75
C ILE A 114 1.02 -5.40 -12.76
N ILE A 115 0.45 -4.29 -12.29
CA ILE A 115 0.00 -3.21 -13.17
C ILE A 115 1.19 -2.62 -13.93
N ARG A 116 2.33 -2.40 -13.26
CA ARG A 116 3.56 -1.96 -13.92
C ARG A 116 4.00 -2.91 -15.03
N ALA A 117 3.98 -4.23 -14.77
CA ALA A 117 4.35 -5.23 -15.78
C ALA A 117 3.42 -5.17 -16.99
N ILE A 118 2.12 -5.04 -16.77
CA ILE A 118 1.12 -4.92 -17.85
C ILE A 118 1.33 -3.63 -18.63
N LEU A 119 1.48 -2.49 -17.95
CA LEU A 119 1.68 -1.19 -18.58
C LEU A 119 2.95 -1.17 -19.43
N SER A 120 4.01 -1.84 -19.01
CA SER A 120 5.25 -1.97 -19.78
C SER A 120 5.06 -2.64 -21.17
N TRP A 121 4.00 -3.43 -21.35
CA TRP A 121 3.70 -4.08 -22.62
C TRP A 121 2.70 -3.29 -23.48
N VAL A 122 1.78 -2.58 -22.83
CA VAL A 122 0.63 -1.92 -23.50
C VAL A 122 0.92 -0.44 -23.78
N SER A 123 1.72 0.21 -22.94
CA SER A 123 1.96 1.65 -23.02
C SER A 123 2.88 1.98 -24.21
N GLN A 124 2.36 2.84 -25.11
CA GLN A 124 3.11 3.42 -26.21
C GLN A 124 3.23 4.94 -25.97
N GLY A 125 4.36 5.36 -25.41
CA GLY A 125 4.63 6.77 -25.14
C GLY A 125 4.60 7.13 -23.65
N TYR A 126 4.63 8.44 -23.35
CA TYR A 126 4.66 8.93 -21.97
C TYR A 126 3.30 8.74 -21.28
N ASN A 127 3.29 7.97 -20.17
CA ASN A 127 2.13 7.78 -19.34
C ASN A 127 2.46 8.20 -17.89
N PRO A 128 1.78 9.22 -17.32
CA PRO A 128 2.04 9.68 -15.96
C PRO A 128 1.86 8.60 -14.88
N ILE A 129 0.90 7.69 -15.07
CA ILE A 129 0.63 6.58 -14.13
C ILE A 129 1.80 5.60 -14.15
N GLU A 130 2.28 5.24 -15.33
CA GLU A 130 3.44 4.35 -15.50
C GLU A 130 4.70 4.96 -14.87
N ALA A 131 4.93 6.26 -15.06
CA ALA A 131 6.05 6.96 -14.45
C ALA A 131 6.04 6.87 -12.91
N VAL A 132 4.87 7.03 -12.27
CA VAL A 132 4.74 6.87 -10.81
C VAL A 132 4.99 5.43 -10.39
N PHE A 133 4.40 4.44 -11.07
CA PHE A 133 4.62 3.03 -10.73
C PHE A 133 6.08 2.62 -10.91
N HIS A 134 6.76 3.17 -11.92
CA HIS A 134 8.20 3.00 -12.10
C HIS A 134 8.96 3.55 -10.88
N GLN A 135 8.68 4.79 -10.48
CA GLN A 135 9.34 5.44 -9.34
C GLN A 135 9.07 4.70 -8.00
N LEU A 136 7.85 4.23 -7.77
CA LEU A 136 7.49 3.47 -6.57
C LEU A 136 8.27 2.16 -6.43
N THR A 137 8.44 1.45 -7.53
CA THR A 137 9.02 0.10 -7.52
C THR A 137 10.53 0.09 -7.74
N GLU A 138 11.12 1.16 -8.28
CA GLU A 138 12.55 1.25 -8.59
C GLU A 138 13.46 1.01 -7.37
N PRO A 139 13.16 1.56 -6.16
CA PRO A 139 13.99 1.27 -4.98
C PRO A 139 14.08 -0.21 -4.63
N MET A 140 13.03 -0.98 -4.91
CA MET A 140 12.97 -2.43 -4.65
C MET A 140 13.63 -3.25 -5.77
N LEU A 141 13.50 -2.80 -7.01
CA LEU A 141 14.04 -3.49 -8.19
C LEU A 141 15.52 -3.26 -8.39
N LYS A 142 16.03 -2.09 -8.03
CA LYS A 142 17.45 -1.72 -8.20
C LYS A 142 18.44 -2.72 -7.60
N PRO A 143 18.26 -3.23 -6.35
CA PRO A 143 19.16 -4.26 -5.81
C PRO A 143 19.05 -5.58 -6.55
N ILE A 144 17.85 -5.98 -7.02
CA ILE A 144 17.64 -7.23 -7.75
C ILE A 144 18.32 -7.17 -9.13
N ARG A 145 18.22 -6.04 -9.82
CA ARG A 145 18.88 -5.82 -11.13
C ARG A 145 20.41 -5.84 -11.07
N LYS A 146 20.99 -5.61 -9.91
CA LYS A 146 22.45 -5.78 -9.74
C LYS A 146 22.88 -7.25 -9.77
N ILE A 147 21.98 -8.16 -9.40
CA ILE A 147 22.20 -9.61 -9.36
C ILE A 147 21.74 -10.26 -10.67
N LEU A 148 20.60 -9.79 -11.18
CA LEU A 148 19.95 -10.32 -12.38
C LEU A 148 19.86 -9.21 -13.45
N PRO A 149 20.85 -9.08 -14.32
CA PRO A 149 20.80 -8.12 -15.41
C PRO A 149 19.66 -8.48 -16.39
N PRO A 150 19.08 -7.48 -17.08
CA PRO A 150 18.00 -7.72 -18.03
C PRO A 150 18.47 -8.65 -19.17
N MET A 151 17.70 -9.68 -19.45
CA MET A 151 17.98 -10.66 -20.49
C MET A 151 16.83 -10.70 -21.50
N GLY A 152 17.18 -10.61 -22.80
CA GLY A 152 16.21 -10.80 -23.88
C GLY A 152 15.06 -9.80 -23.95
N GLY A 153 15.20 -8.58 -23.40
CA GLY A 153 14.15 -7.56 -23.40
C GLY A 153 13.11 -7.72 -22.30
N LEU A 154 13.18 -8.77 -21.49
CA LEU A 154 12.32 -8.99 -20.32
C LEU A 154 13.05 -8.57 -19.04
N ASP A 155 12.37 -7.80 -18.20
CA ASP A 155 12.87 -7.44 -16.87
C ASP A 155 12.53 -8.53 -15.85
N LEU A 156 13.38 -9.55 -15.77
CA LEU A 156 13.23 -10.67 -14.84
C LEU A 156 13.22 -10.22 -13.39
N SER A 157 13.76 -9.05 -13.07
CA SER A 157 13.76 -8.53 -11.70
C SER A 157 12.36 -8.25 -11.19
N VAL A 158 11.44 -7.83 -12.06
CA VAL A 158 10.01 -7.64 -11.70
C VAL A 158 9.38 -8.97 -11.35
N LEU A 159 9.63 -10.03 -12.15
CA LEU A 159 9.10 -11.37 -11.88
C LEU A 159 9.61 -11.91 -10.54
N VAL A 160 10.91 -11.78 -10.28
CA VAL A 160 11.53 -12.23 -9.02
C VAL A 160 10.94 -11.48 -7.82
N LEU A 161 10.73 -10.17 -7.96
CA LEU A 161 10.11 -9.38 -6.90
C LEU A 161 8.65 -9.79 -6.66
N ILE A 162 7.86 -10.04 -7.71
CA ILE A 162 6.48 -10.54 -7.60
C ILE A 162 6.45 -11.88 -6.85
N ILE A 163 7.30 -12.83 -7.22
CA ILE A 163 7.39 -14.14 -6.54
C ILE A 163 7.82 -13.95 -5.07
N GLY A 164 8.79 -13.07 -4.80
CA GLY A 164 9.25 -12.76 -3.45
C GLY A 164 8.14 -12.16 -2.57
N ILE A 165 7.34 -11.23 -3.10
CA ILE A 165 6.19 -10.65 -2.39
C ILE A 165 5.11 -11.71 -2.14
N GLN A 166 4.81 -12.58 -3.11
CA GLN A 166 3.86 -13.69 -2.91
C GLN A 166 4.34 -14.66 -1.84
N PHE A 167 5.63 -15.01 -1.87
CA PHE A 167 6.22 -15.85 -0.83
C PHE A 167 6.11 -15.21 0.55
N LEU A 168 6.41 -13.92 0.67
CA LEU A 168 6.26 -13.19 1.94
C LEU A 168 4.80 -13.14 2.41
N GLN A 169 3.84 -12.96 1.50
CA GLN A 169 2.42 -12.99 1.84
C GLN A 169 2.00 -14.37 2.38
N MET A 170 2.42 -15.46 1.73
CA MET A 170 2.13 -16.82 2.20
C MET A 170 2.77 -17.08 3.56
N LEU A 171 4.06 -16.77 3.72
CA LEU A 171 4.77 -16.92 4.98
C LEU A 171 4.11 -16.14 6.12
N PHE A 172 3.65 -14.92 5.83
CA PHE A 172 2.94 -14.08 6.81
C PHE A 172 1.59 -14.70 7.22
N MET A 173 0.87 -15.29 6.28
CA MET A 173 -0.39 -15.99 6.56
C MET A 173 -0.18 -17.27 7.36
N ASP A 174 0.84 -18.06 7.03
CA ASP A 174 1.20 -19.30 7.75
C ASP A 174 1.60 -19.00 9.19
N PHE A 175 2.29 -17.87 9.43
CA PHE A 175 2.68 -17.46 10.79
C PHE A 175 1.49 -17.01 11.65
N LEU A 176 0.39 -16.59 11.03
CA LEU A 176 -0.82 -16.11 11.72
C LEU A 176 -1.90 -17.19 11.85
N ALA A 177 -1.74 -18.35 11.20
CA ALA A 177 -2.66 -19.48 11.25
C ALA A 177 -2.46 -20.32 12.52
#